data_5d0160fbc37a58cb8315a48beb3f2a91
#
_entry.id   5d0160fbc37a58cb8315a48beb3f2a91
#
_cell.length_a   1.000
_cell.length_b   1.000
_cell.length_c   1.000
_cell.angle_alpha   90.00
_cell.angle_beta   90.00
_cell.angle_gamma   90.00
#
_symmetry.space_group_name_H-M   'P 1'
#
loop_
_entity.id
_entity.type
_entity.pdbx_description
1 polymer ?
#
loop_
_entity_poly.entity_id
_entity_poly.type
_entity_poly.pdbx_seq_one_letter_code
_entity_poly.pdbx_strand_id
1 'polypeptide(L)'
;MRKCLLCLLVCAFSLTLGGCRESYKLAKDYASTETFGYLVFVSESGKQYDDLWVNISGLDKTFLASTAQIVDGEVKGMRYGAQQGTRRVMIRQQNERLLFQDVVEIRAGEDCIIKLKD
;
A
#
# COMPACT_ATOMS: atom_id res chain seq x y z
N MET A 1 35.59 -16.72 -19.25
CA MET A 1 35.69 -16.10 -17.94
C MET A 1 34.84 -14.85 -17.80
N ARG A 2 34.97 -13.93 -18.71
CA ARG A 2 34.18 -12.71 -18.62
C ARG A 2 32.70 -12.93 -18.68
N LYS A 3 32.25 -13.92 -19.43
CA LYS A 3 30.85 -14.25 -19.54
C LYS A 3 30.27 -14.73 -18.22
N CYS A 4 31.04 -15.41 -17.42
CA CYS A 4 30.59 -15.88 -16.12
C CYS A 4 30.36 -14.74 -15.15
N LEU A 5 31.20 -13.72 -15.21
CA LEU A 5 31.02 -12.56 -14.38
C LEU A 5 29.72 -11.80 -14.69
N LEU A 6 29.44 -11.69 -15.97
CA LEU A 6 28.19 -11.04 -16.39
C LEU A 6 26.98 -11.83 -15.92
N CYS A 7 27.03 -13.13 -15.99
CA CYS A 7 25.94 -13.97 -15.50
C CYS A 7 25.73 -13.79 -14.00
N LEU A 8 26.79 -13.72 -13.26
CA LEU A 8 26.70 -13.51 -11.82
C LEU A 8 26.06 -12.19 -11.48
N LEU A 9 26.42 -11.13 -12.18
CA LEU A 9 25.82 -9.83 -11.96
C LEU A 9 24.34 -9.84 -12.26
N VAL A 10 23.93 -10.48 -13.31
CA VAL A 10 22.51 -10.57 -13.66
C VAL A 10 21.74 -11.33 -12.60
N CYS A 11 22.29 -12.41 -12.09
CA CYS A 11 21.65 -13.17 -11.04
C CYS A 11 21.48 -12.37 -9.76
N ALA A 12 22.51 -11.64 -9.37
CA ALA A 12 22.43 -10.80 -8.19
C ALA A 12 21.35 -9.74 -8.33
N PHE A 13 21.26 -9.15 -9.48
CA PHE A 13 20.25 -8.15 -9.74
C PHE A 13 18.83 -8.72 -9.65
N SER A 14 18.63 -9.89 -10.18
CA SER A 14 17.34 -10.56 -10.12
C SER A 14 16.92 -10.86 -8.69
N LEU A 15 17.83 -11.26 -7.85
CA LEU A 15 17.54 -11.51 -6.45
C LEU A 15 17.10 -10.25 -5.74
N THR A 16 17.74 -9.15 -6.04
CA THR A 16 17.38 -7.88 -5.44
C THR A 16 15.94 -7.49 -5.76
N LEU A 17 15.53 -7.68 -6.99
CA LEU A 17 14.15 -7.40 -7.39
C LEU A 17 13.16 -8.30 -6.68
N GLY A 18 13.50 -9.54 -6.48
CA GLY A 18 12.63 -10.48 -5.82
C GLY A 18 12.31 -10.11 -4.39
N GLY A 19 13.26 -9.53 -3.67
CA GLY A 19 13.08 -9.19 -2.28
C GLY A 19 12.11 -8.06 -2.01
N CYS A 20 11.84 -7.23 -2.98
CA CYS A 20 11.01 -6.06 -2.78
C CYS A 20 9.51 -6.36 -2.67
N ARG A 21 9.10 -7.54 -3.03
CA ARG A 21 7.68 -7.87 -3.11
C ARG A 21 7.03 -8.20 -1.78
N GLU A 22 7.82 -8.47 -0.78
CA GLU A 22 7.29 -8.95 0.49
C GLU A 22 6.71 -7.86 1.37
N SER A 23 6.92 -6.61 1.01
CA SER A 23 6.54 -5.51 1.86
C SER A 23 5.12 -4.99 1.64
N TYR A 24 4.34 -5.62 0.78
CA TYR A 24 3.00 -5.14 0.54
C TYR A 24 2.00 -6.27 0.47
N LYS A 25 0.73 -5.89 0.62
CA LYS A 25 -0.40 -6.80 0.60
C LYS A 25 -1.48 -6.21 -0.28
N LEU A 26 -2.18 -7.04 -1.01
CA LEU A 26 -3.27 -6.58 -1.86
C LEU A 26 -4.52 -6.35 -1.03
N ALA A 27 -5.20 -5.24 -1.28
CA ALA A 27 -6.50 -4.98 -0.69
C ALA A 27 -7.53 -5.97 -1.19
N LYS A 28 -7.32 -6.43 -2.39
CA LYS A 28 -8.13 -7.45 -3.01
C LYS A 28 -7.26 -8.25 -3.96
N ASP A 29 -7.62 -9.48 -4.20
CA ASP A 29 -6.86 -10.35 -5.04
C ASP A 29 -7.06 -10.00 -6.52
N TYR A 30 -6.19 -9.19 -7.04
CA TYR A 30 -6.18 -8.82 -8.45
C TYR A 30 -5.02 -9.48 -9.14
N ALA A 31 -5.28 -10.42 -9.95
CA ALA A 31 -4.24 -11.20 -10.55
C ALA A 31 -3.42 -10.46 -11.60
N SER A 32 -4.01 -9.55 -12.31
CA SER A 32 -3.32 -8.91 -13.43
C SER A 32 -3.22 -7.44 -13.19
N THR A 33 -2.17 -7.04 -12.54
CA THR A 33 -2.35 -5.79 -11.90
C THR A 33 -1.40 -4.71 -12.21
N GLU A 34 -1.20 -4.48 -13.46
CA GLU A 34 -0.53 -3.31 -13.93
C GLU A 34 -1.32 -2.04 -13.68
N THR A 35 -2.59 -2.19 -13.28
CA THR A 35 -3.49 -1.05 -13.15
C THR A 35 -3.81 -0.71 -11.73
N PHE A 36 -3.04 -1.20 -10.76
CA PHE A 36 -3.29 -0.81 -9.39
C PHE A 36 -2.12 -0.06 -8.77
N GLY A 37 -2.44 0.79 -7.83
CA GLY A 37 -1.47 1.45 -6.98
C GLY A 37 -1.58 0.93 -5.56
N TYR A 38 -0.93 1.60 -4.63
CA TYR A 38 -0.88 1.16 -3.25
C TYR A 38 -1.38 2.23 -2.31
N LEU A 39 -2.20 1.82 -1.35
CA LEU A 39 -2.65 2.70 -0.29
C LEU A 39 -1.77 2.48 0.93
N VAL A 40 -1.33 3.57 1.52
CA VAL A 40 -0.52 3.58 2.73
C VAL A 40 -1.21 4.48 3.73
N PHE A 41 -1.57 3.94 4.88
CA PHE A 41 -2.30 4.69 5.90
C PHE A 41 -1.32 5.13 6.98
N VAL A 42 -1.26 6.42 7.24
CA VAL A 42 -0.33 7.00 8.20
C VAL A 42 -1.11 7.82 9.21
N SER A 43 -0.85 7.59 10.48
CA SER A 43 -1.47 8.37 11.54
C SER A 43 -0.81 9.74 11.64
N GLU A 44 -1.62 10.78 11.68
CA GLU A 44 -1.11 12.14 11.84
C GLU A 44 -0.50 12.33 13.23
N SER A 45 -1.05 11.67 14.23
CA SER A 45 -0.55 11.75 15.60
C SER A 45 0.62 10.80 15.89
N GLY A 46 0.98 9.96 14.94
CA GLY A 46 2.06 9.00 15.11
C GLY A 46 1.64 7.69 15.77
N LYS A 47 0.36 7.49 16.01
CA LYS A 47 -0.14 6.25 16.59
C LYS A 47 -0.16 5.13 15.59
N GLN A 48 -0.10 3.91 16.07
CA GLN A 48 -0.22 2.74 15.22
C GLN A 48 -1.56 2.08 15.44
N TYR A 49 -2.26 1.84 14.35
CA TYR A 49 -3.54 1.16 14.36
C TYR A 49 -3.43 -0.12 13.55
N ASP A 50 -4.07 -1.16 14.00
CA ASP A 50 -4.19 -2.40 13.25
C ASP A 50 -5.64 -2.79 13.05
N ASP A 51 -6.56 -1.92 13.39
CA ASP A 51 -7.98 -2.16 13.36
C ASP A 51 -8.73 -1.13 12.51
N LEU A 52 -8.13 -0.67 11.45
CA LEU A 52 -8.74 0.28 10.54
C LEU A 52 -9.72 -0.45 9.61
N TRP A 53 -10.92 0.07 9.55
CA TRP A 53 -11.94 -0.41 8.62
C TRP A 53 -11.95 0.52 7.43
N VAL A 54 -11.57 0.01 6.27
CA VAL A 54 -11.39 0.79 5.05
C VAL A 54 -12.47 0.43 4.05
N ASN A 55 -13.19 1.44 3.60
CA ASN A 55 -14.19 1.31 2.55
C ASN A 55 -13.77 2.16 1.36
N ILE A 56 -13.67 1.54 0.21
CA ILE A 56 -13.26 2.21 -1.03
C ILE A 56 -14.41 2.07 -2.03
N SER A 57 -14.77 3.16 -2.68
CA SER A 57 -15.81 3.14 -3.70
C SER A 57 -15.42 2.17 -4.82
N GLY A 58 -16.35 1.35 -5.25
CA GLY A 58 -16.10 0.32 -6.24
C GLY A 58 -15.74 -1.03 -5.65
N LEU A 59 -15.49 -1.12 -4.33
CA LEU A 59 -15.34 -2.39 -3.64
C LEU A 59 -16.60 -2.71 -2.87
N ASP A 60 -16.99 -3.96 -2.90
CA ASP A 60 -18.22 -4.39 -2.23
C ASP A 60 -18.06 -4.58 -0.74
N LYS A 61 -16.83 -4.72 -0.30
CA LYS A 61 -16.55 -5.06 1.10
C LYS A 61 -15.57 -4.11 1.73
N THR A 62 -15.76 -3.89 3.02
CA THR A 62 -14.79 -3.21 3.86
C THR A 62 -13.66 -4.18 4.20
N PHE A 63 -12.44 -3.70 4.23
CA PHE A 63 -11.32 -4.54 4.65
C PHE A 63 -10.60 -3.92 5.83
N LEU A 64 -9.89 -4.77 6.57
CA LEU A 64 -9.11 -4.34 7.72
C LEU A 64 -7.70 -3.96 7.28
N ALA A 65 -7.20 -2.88 7.84
CA ALA A 65 -5.88 -2.38 7.49
C ALA A 65 -5.13 -1.93 8.73
N SER A 66 -3.82 -1.78 8.55
CA SER A 66 -2.92 -1.27 9.58
C SER A 66 -2.23 -0.02 9.10
N THR A 67 -1.82 0.82 10.02
CA THR A 67 -1.03 2.00 9.68
C THR A 67 0.40 1.62 9.39
N ALA A 68 1.04 2.45 8.59
CA ALA A 68 2.46 2.40 8.33
C ALA A 68 3.12 3.65 8.90
N GLN A 69 4.43 3.66 8.91
CA GLN A 69 5.21 4.83 9.30
C GLN A 69 6.11 5.22 8.14
N ILE A 70 6.40 6.51 8.06
CA ILE A 70 7.36 7.00 7.08
C ILE A 70 8.61 7.38 7.86
N VAL A 71 9.69 6.67 7.60
CA VAL A 71 10.98 6.88 8.26
C VAL A 71 12.02 7.18 7.19
N ASP A 72 12.63 8.35 7.27
CA ASP A 72 13.61 8.80 6.29
C ASP A 72 13.11 8.72 4.85
N GLY A 73 11.85 9.07 4.64
CA GLY A 73 11.24 9.05 3.32
C GLY A 73 10.81 7.66 2.85
N GLU A 74 11.00 6.64 3.65
CA GLU A 74 10.61 5.28 3.29
C GLU A 74 9.39 4.82 4.07
N VAL A 75 8.53 4.09 3.40
CA VAL A 75 7.35 3.51 4.02
C VAL A 75 7.75 2.25 4.78
N LYS A 76 7.47 2.23 6.08
CA LYS A 76 7.66 1.08 6.94
C LYS A 76 6.30 0.57 7.38
N GLY A 77 5.88 -0.56 6.83
CA GLY A 77 4.60 -1.16 7.14
C GLY A 77 3.92 -1.69 5.89
N MET A 78 2.62 -1.87 5.99
CA MET A 78 1.84 -2.50 4.94
C MET A 78 1.42 -1.52 3.86
N ARG A 79 1.44 -1.98 2.63
CA ARG A 79 0.86 -1.31 1.48
C ARG A 79 -0.28 -2.17 0.98
N TYR A 80 -1.38 -1.52 0.62
CA TYR A 80 -2.58 -2.23 0.17
C TYR A 80 -2.84 -1.90 -1.29
N GLY A 81 -2.87 -2.91 -2.14
CA GLY A 81 -3.14 -2.71 -3.55
C GLY A 81 -4.59 -2.33 -3.80
N ALA A 82 -4.80 -1.33 -4.63
CA ALA A 82 -6.13 -0.89 -5.02
C ALA A 82 -6.11 -0.45 -6.47
N GLN A 83 -7.20 -0.70 -7.17
CA GLN A 83 -7.28 -0.37 -8.58
C GLN A 83 -7.14 1.13 -8.80
N GLN A 84 -6.40 1.52 -9.84
CA GLN A 84 -6.18 2.92 -10.14
C GLN A 84 -7.50 3.64 -10.43
N GLY A 85 -7.48 4.93 -10.23
CA GLY A 85 -8.62 5.79 -10.48
C GLY A 85 -8.90 6.73 -9.32
N THR A 86 -9.89 7.57 -9.51
CA THR A 86 -10.37 8.46 -8.46
C THR A 86 -11.37 7.70 -7.61
N ARG A 87 -11.06 7.55 -6.33
CA ARG A 87 -11.86 6.74 -5.41
C ARG A 87 -12.19 7.52 -4.16
N ARG A 88 -13.40 7.33 -3.68
CA ARG A 88 -13.76 7.83 -2.36
C ARG A 88 -13.36 6.79 -1.33
N VAL A 89 -12.63 7.25 -0.32
CA VAL A 89 -12.11 6.37 0.72
C VAL A 89 -12.66 6.84 2.07
N MET A 90 -13.19 5.91 2.83
CA MET A 90 -13.66 6.17 4.18
C MET A 90 -12.95 5.20 5.11
N ILE A 91 -12.35 5.73 6.16
CA ILE A 91 -11.59 4.93 7.12
C ILE A 91 -12.11 5.20 8.51
N ARG A 92 -12.47 4.13 9.21
CA ARG A 92 -12.95 4.20 10.58
C ARG A 92 -12.13 3.28 11.45
N GLN A 93 -11.98 3.67 12.71
CA GLN A 93 -11.39 2.80 13.70
C GLN A 93 -12.49 1.96 14.32
N GLN A 94 -12.36 0.64 14.24
CA GLN A 94 -13.34 -0.30 14.81
C GLN A 94 -14.77 -0.01 14.37
N ASN A 95 -14.93 0.52 13.17
CA ASN A 95 -16.23 0.87 12.62
C ASN A 95 -17.00 1.93 13.46
N GLU A 96 -16.30 2.67 14.29
CA GLU A 96 -16.92 3.68 15.14
C GLU A 96 -16.42 5.07 14.82
N ARG A 97 -15.13 5.29 14.97
CA ARG A 97 -14.53 6.59 14.85
C ARG A 97 -14.06 6.86 13.43
N LEU A 98 -14.58 7.89 12.83
CA LEU A 98 -14.17 8.28 11.48
C LEU A 98 -12.82 8.99 11.53
N LEU A 99 -11.84 8.43 10.83
CA LEU A 99 -10.48 8.98 10.79
C LEU A 99 -10.14 9.64 9.46
N PHE A 100 -10.83 9.27 8.39
CA PHE A 100 -10.60 9.85 7.08
C PHE A 100 -11.81 9.62 6.20
N GLN A 101 -12.16 10.65 5.42
CA GLN A 101 -13.20 10.53 4.41
C GLN A 101 -12.93 11.57 3.33
N ASP A 102 -12.46 11.13 2.19
CA ASP A 102 -12.17 12.03 1.08
C ASP A 102 -12.02 11.23 -0.19
N VAL A 103 -11.88 11.96 -1.29
CA VAL A 103 -11.61 11.39 -2.60
C VAL A 103 -10.10 11.42 -2.81
N VAL A 104 -9.55 10.29 -3.22
CA VAL A 104 -8.13 10.18 -3.51
C VAL A 104 -7.92 9.69 -4.93
N GLU A 105 -6.77 10.02 -5.50
CA GLU A 105 -6.39 9.52 -6.80
C GLU A 105 -5.36 8.42 -6.63
N ILE A 106 -5.71 7.22 -7.05
CA ILE A 106 -4.83 6.08 -6.99
C ILE A 106 -4.17 5.92 -8.35
N ARG A 107 -2.86 6.01 -8.39
CA ARG A 107 -2.09 5.89 -9.61
C ARG A 107 -1.35 4.57 -9.64
N ALA A 108 -1.35 3.93 -10.80
CA ALA A 108 -0.71 2.65 -10.96
C ALA A 108 0.77 2.72 -10.59
N GLY A 109 1.20 1.78 -9.78
CA GLY A 109 2.60 1.67 -9.39
C GLY A 109 3.08 2.68 -8.36
N GLU A 110 2.20 3.54 -7.87
CA GLU A 110 2.60 4.58 -6.91
C GLU A 110 1.95 4.37 -5.56
N ASP A 111 2.60 4.88 -4.53
CA ASP A 111 2.05 4.90 -3.19
C ASP A 111 1.13 6.10 -3.03
N CYS A 112 -0.09 5.84 -2.59
CA CYS A 112 -1.03 6.89 -2.22
C CYS A 112 -1.04 6.97 -0.70
N ILE A 113 -0.46 8.02 -0.15
CA ILE A 113 -0.34 8.16 1.28
C ILE A 113 -1.55 8.88 1.83
N ILE A 114 -2.27 8.21 2.71
CA ILE A 114 -3.48 8.73 3.33
C ILE A 114 -3.17 9.03 4.78
N LYS A 115 -3.27 10.29 5.15
CA LYS A 115 -3.02 10.73 6.52
C LYS A 115 -4.32 10.73 7.29
N LEU A 116 -4.36 9.94 8.34
CA LEU A 116 -5.52 9.84 9.20
C LEU A 116 -5.59 11.05 10.12
N LYS A 117 -6.78 11.59 10.25
CA LYS A 117 -7.00 12.75 11.13
C LYS A 117 -7.39 12.24 12.50
N ASP A 118 -6.45 11.85 13.25
CA ASP A 118 -6.61 11.34 14.59
C ASP A 118 -5.95 12.28 15.61
#